data_d109b59b7d427afb7873f5262a8db870
#
_entry.id   d109b59b7d427afb7873f5262a8db870
#
_cell.length_a   1.000
_cell.length_b   1.000
_cell.length_c   1.000
_cell.angle_alpha   90.00
_cell.angle_beta   90.00
_cell.angle_gamma   90.00
#
_symmetry.space_group_name_H-M   'P 1'
#
loop_
_entity.id
_entity.type
_entity.pdbx_description
1 polymer ?
#
loop_
_entity_poly.entity_id
_entity_poly.type
_entity_poly.pdbx_seq_one_letter_code
_entity_poly.pdbx_strand_id
1 'polypeptide(L)'
;AFYPAGLTGGAGSGVGSINESLTNITTAQLHAVYTVTPTSASGCAGATFTVTVPVNPKPVGANTTVAVQCSDVAFSFDPQTFITNGVTATYTWTAAYPAGLTGGAANGVGNVVGTLVNQTNIQLNAVFTVTPTSTPDICVGTPFTVTVPVNPEPVGANSIKAVVCSDAPFSFDPQAEITNGVPASFSWTAVYPGG
;
A
#
# COMPACT_ATOMS: atom_id res chain seq x y z
N ALA A 1 11.28 -1.26 37.36
CA ALA A 1 10.51 -1.99 36.35
C ALA A 1 11.40 -2.99 35.62
N PHE A 2 10.81 -4.02 35.05
CA PHE A 2 11.46 -4.99 34.17
C PHE A 2 10.77 -4.95 32.80
N TYR A 3 11.58 -4.79 31.74
CA TYR A 3 11.14 -4.82 30.34
C TYR A 3 11.88 -5.96 29.62
N PRO A 4 11.19 -6.93 29.03
CA PRO A 4 11.84 -7.93 28.21
C PRO A 4 12.44 -7.32 26.94
N ALA A 5 13.39 -8.04 26.33
CA ALA A 5 13.97 -7.64 25.05
C ALA A 5 12.88 -7.42 23.99
N GLY A 6 12.94 -6.29 23.27
CA GLY A 6 11.93 -5.90 22.31
C GLY A 6 10.79 -5.00 22.86
N LEU A 7 10.76 -4.74 24.17
CA LEU A 7 9.87 -3.76 24.78
C LEU A 7 10.66 -2.53 25.18
N THR A 8 10.29 -1.35 24.69
CA THR A 8 11.00 -0.08 24.86
C THR A 8 10.03 1.04 25.27
N GLY A 9 10.58 2.21 25.68
CA GLY A 9 9.79 3.40 26.02
C GLY A 9 9.45 3.56 27.50
N GLY A 10 9.80 2.56 28.34
CA GLY A 10 9.58 2.62 29.78
C GLY A 10 10.77 3.15 30.57
N ALA A 11 10.51 3.74 31.75
CA ALA A 11 11.51 4.15 32.72
C ALA A 11 11.84 2.98 33.68
N GLY A 12 13.12 2.84 34.05
CA GLY A 12 13.54 1.78 34.96
C GLY A 12 13.02 1.93 36.40
N SER A 13 12.71 3.18 36.82
CA SER A 13 12.20 3.54 38.15
C SER A 13 11.49 4.88 38.12
N GLY A 14 10.65 5.12 39.12
CA GLY A 14 9.92 6.39 39.28
C GLY A 14 9.22 6.47 40.63
N VAL A 15 8.54 7.57 40.89
CA VAL A 15 7.73 7.80 42.09
C VAL A 15 6.34 8.28 41.67
N GLY A 16 5.32 7.95 42.47
CA GLY A 16 3.92 8.32 42.19
C GLY A 16 3.27 7.44 41.11
N SER A 17 2.49 8.04 40.23
CA SER A 17 1.78 7.32 39.16
C SER A 17 2.75 6.84 38.06
N ILE A 18 2.50 5.64 37.54
CA ILE A 18 3.21 5.10 36.39
C ILE A 18 2.47 5.55 35.12
N ASN A 19 3.11 6.43 34.32
CA ASN A 19 2.58 6.96 33.07
C ASN A 19 3.67 6.81 32.00
N GLU A 20 3.54 5.78 31.14
CA GLU A 20 4.55 5.43 30.14
C GLU A 20 3.91 5.07 28.79
N SER A 21 4.66 5.28 27.73
CA SER A 21 4.30 4.82 26.39
C SER A 21 5.24 3.70 25.99
N LEU A 22 4.75 2.45 26.06
CA LEU A 22 5.52 1.26 25.74
C LEU A 22 5.39 0.90 24.27
N THR A 23 6.50 0.54 23.63
CA THR A 23 6.56 0.08 22.25
C THR A 23 7.09 -1.36 22.21
N ASN A 24 6.26 -2.27 21.71
CA ASN A 24 6.64 -3.65 21.45
C ASN A 24 7.04 -3.78 19.96
N ILE A 25 8.33 -4.05 19.71
CA ILE A 25 8.90 -4.21 18.35
C ILE A 25 8.94 -5.66 17.88
N THR A 26 8.38 -6.60 18.64
CA THR A 26 8.32 -8.03 18.31
C THR A 26 6.98 -8.40 17.63
N THR A 27 6.79 -9.68 17.37
CA THR A 27 5.53 -10.21 16.81
C THR A 27 4.60 -10.83 17.85
N ALA A 28 5.05 -10.93 19.11
CA ALA A 28 4.29 -11.53 20.21
C ALA A 28 4.01 -10.52 21.32
N GLN A 29 2.96 -10.76 22.10
CA GLN A 29 2.69 -9.97 23.30
C GLN A 29 3.86 -10.06 24.28
N LEU A 30 4.30 -8.92 24.81
CA LEU A 30 5.30 -8.79 25.86
C LEU A 30 4.69 -8.21 27.12
N HIS A 31 5.32 -8.46 28.29
CA HIS A 31 4.82 -8.00 29.56
C HIS A 31 5.84 -7.07 30.24
N ALA A 32 5.47 -5.81 30.49
CA ALA A 32 6.20 -4.97 31.41
C ALA A 32 5.80 -5.32 32.84
N VAL A 33 6.76 -5.49 33.74
CA VAL A 33 6.52 -5.82 35.14
C VAL A 33 7.08 -4.71 36.04
N TYR A 34 6.20 -4.06 36.78
CA TYR A 34 6.52 -3.03 37.76
C TYR A 34 6.47 -3.59 39.16
N THR A 35 7.57 -3.47 39.93
CA THR A 35 7.60 -3.74 41.35
C THR A 35 7.39 -2.46 42.11
N VAL A 36 6.31 -2.37 42.85
CA VAL A 36 5.87 -1.16 43.57
C VAL A 36 6.03 -1.36 45.07
N THR A 37 6.65 -0.39 45.73
CA THR A 37 6.78 -0.34 47.19
C THR A 37 5.92 0.83 47.72
N PRO A 38 4.82 0.60 48.42
CA PRO A 38 4.04 1.67 49.03
C PRO A 38 4.74 2.19 50.28
N THR A 39 4.66 3.50 50.50
CA THR A 39 5.16 4.13 51.75
C THR A 39 4.06 5.02 52.32
N SER A 40 3.76 4.87 53.59
CA SER A 40 2.78 5.68 54.28
C SER A 40 3.22 7.13 54.41
N ALA A 41 2.30 8.06 54.70
CA ALA A 41 2.62 9.46 54.95
C ALA A 41 3.57 9.68 56.16
N SER A 42 3.61 8.71 57.11
CA SER A 42 4.52 8.67 58.24
C SER A 42 5.90 8.04 57.92
N GLY A 43 6.18 7.67 56.63
CA GLY A 43 7.46 7.13 56.18
C GLY A 43 7.65 5.62 56.35
N CYS A 44 6.60 4.86 56.76
CA CYS A 44 6.72 3.41 56.91
C CYS A 44 6.51 2.71 55.56
N ALA A 45 7.51 1.95 55.11
CA ALA A 45 7.44 1.15 53.89
C ALA A 45 6.54 -0.10 54.09
N GLY A 46 5.64 -0.34 53.18
CA GLY A 46 4.81 -1.54 53.11
C GLY A 46 5.44 -2.68 52.29
N ALA A 47 4.76 -3.79 52.24
CA ALA A 47 5.18 -4.92 51.38
C ALA A 47 5.11 -4.52 49.90
N THR A 48 6.10 -4.99 49.13
CA THR A 48 6.12 -4.80 47.69
C THR A 48 5.04 -5.64 47.00
N PHE A 49 4.50 -5.10 45.90
CA PHE A 49 3.63 -5.84 44.99
C PHE A 49 4.02 -5.59 43.53
N THR A 50 3.53 -6.43 42.64
CA THR A 50 3.84 -6.29 41.21
C THR A 50 2.60 -5.90 40.41
N VAL A 51 2.82 -5.08 39.38
CA VAL A 51 1.82 -4.75 38.35
C VAL A 51 2.40 -5.21 37.01
N THR A 52 1.64 -6.06 36.32
CA THR A 52 2.03 -6.57 34.98
C THR A 52 1.16 -5.88 33.92
N VAL A 53 1.81 -5.29 32.92
CA VAL A 53 1.15 -4.63 31.80
C VAL A 53 1.46 -5.41 30.53
N PRO A 54 0.50 -6.13 29.94
CA PRO A 54 0.67 -6.77 28.64
C PRO A 54 0.67 -5.72 27.53
N VAL A 55 1.62 -5.84 26.61
CA VAL A 55 1.80 -4.91 25.49
C VAL A 55 1.81 -5.70 24.19
N ASN A 56 0.76 -5.54 23.41
CA ASN A 56 0.64 -6.18 22.09
C ASN A 56 1.47 -5.43 21.06
N PRO A 57 2.03 -6.13 20.05
CA PRO A 57 2.71 -5.50 18.93
C PRO A 57 1.69 -4.83 17.99
N LYS A 58 2.11 -3.75 17.34
CA LYS A 58 1.36 -3.15 16.23
C LYS A 58 2.08 -3.40 14.91
N PRO A 59 1.36 -3.61 13.80
CA PRO A 59 1.98 -3.81 12.50
C PRO A 59 2.68 -2.53 12.02
N VAL A 60 3.84 -2.70 11.40
CA VAL A 60 4.65 -1.61 10.82
C VAL A 60 4.80 -1.87 9.33
N GLY A 61 4.19 -1.03 8.51
CA GLY A 61 4.28 -1.10 7.06
C GLY A 61 5.36 -0.18 6.50
N ALA A 62 5.91 -0.54 5.35
CA ALA A 62 6.84 0.27 4.58
C ALA A 62 6.16 0.89 3.35
N ASN A 63 6.44 2.18 3.08
CA ASN A 63 6.04 2.81 1.83
C ASN A 63 6.73 2.10 0.66
N THR A 64 5.96 1.78 -0.37
CA THR A 64 6.43 0.94 -1.48
C THR A 64 5.84 1.43 -2.80
N THR A 65 6.59 1.22 -3.89
CA THR A 65 6.08 1.30 -5.27
C THR A 65 6.08 -0.12 -5.84
N VAL A 66 4.92 -0.59 -6.28
CA VAL A 66 4.78 -1.92 -6.91
C VAL A 66 5.19 -1.87 -8.38
N ALA A 67 5.24 -3.03 -9.03
CA ALA A 67 5.54 -3.11 -10.46
C ALA A 67 4.54 -2.26 -11.28
N VAL A 68 5.05 -1.66 -12.35
CA VAL A 68 4.24 -0.85 -13.26
C VAL A 68 3.15 -1.70 -13.90
N GLN A 69 1.95 -1.15 -14.01
CA GLN A 69 0.81 -1.75 -14.68
C GLN A 69 0.57 -1.10 -16.04
N CYS A 70 -0.01 -1.84 -16.99
CA CYS A 70 -0.59 -1.23 -18.17
C CYS A 70 -2.02 -0.77 -17.87
N SER A 71 -2.45 0.27 -18.57
CA SER A 71 -3.85 0.71 -18.57
C SER A 71 -4.77 -0.47 -18.89
N ASP A 72 -5.96 -0.50 -18.27
CA ASP A 72 -7.01 -1.51 -18.44
C ASP A 72 -6.61 -2.97 -18.11
N VAL A 73 -5.46 -3.17 -17.45
CA VAL A 73 -5.02 -4.48 -16.95
C VAL A 73 -5.36 -4.59 -15.47
N ALA A 74 -5.96 -5.72 -15.07
CA ALA A 74 -6.28 -5.99 -13.68
C ALA A 74 -4.99 -6.19 -12.86
N PHE A 75 -4.95 -5.58 -11.68
CA PHE A 75 -3.86 -5.74 -10.70
C PHE A 75 -4.39 -6.16 -9.34
N SER A 76 -3.53 -6.77 -8.55
CA SER A 76 -3.77 -7.00 -7.13
C SER A 76 -2.47 -6.97 -6.33
N PHE A 77 -2.56 -6.54 -5.06
CA PHE A 77 -1.49 -6.76 -4.10
C PHE A 77 -2.06 -7.03 -2.70
N ASP A 78 -1.32 -7.83 -1.94
CA ASP A 78 -1.61 -8.10 -0.53
C ASP A 78 -0.78 -7.15 0.33
N PRO A 79 -1.39 -6.23 1.11
CA PRO A 79 -0.68 -5.32 2.00
C PRO A 79 0.17 -6.02 3.06
N GLN A 80 -0.13 -7.28 3.43
CA GLN A 80 0.66 -8.05 4.38
C GLN A 80 2.11 -8.21 3.93
N THR A 81 2.37 -8.24 2.62
CA THR A 81 3.73 -8.36 2.06
C THR A 81 4.62 -7.14 2.33
N PHE A 82 4.03 -6.02 2.70
CA PHE A 82 4.72 -4.76 3.03
C PHE A 82 4.87 -4.53 4.54
N ILE A 83 4.39 -5.45 5.38
CA ILE A 83 4.59 -5.39 6.83
C ILE A 83 5.99 -5.87 7.18
N THR A 84 6.80 -4.96 7.74
CA THR A 84 8.23 -5.18 7.96
C THR A 84 8.56 -5.92 9.26
N ASN A 85 7.68 -5.86 10.25
CA ASN A 85 7.88 -6.53 11.55
C ASN A 85 7.15 -7.88 11.66
N GLY A 86 6.54 -8.39 10.58
CA GLY A 86 5.93 -9.72 10.54
C GLY A 86 4.63 -9.88 11.34
N VAL A 87 4.06 -8.80 11.89
CA VAL A 87 2.79 -8.84 12.61
C VAL A 87 1.65 -9.10 11.64
N THR A 88 0.84 -10.13 11.89
CA THR A 88 -0.36 -10.42 11.09
C THR A 88 -1.41 -9.33 11.30
N ALA A 89 -2.00 -8.83 10.21
CA ALA A 89 -2.91 -7.71 10.26
C ALA A 89 -4.08 -7.84 9.27
N THR A 90 -5.15 -7.11 9.57
CA THR A 90 -6.20 -6.72 8.62
C THR A 90 -5.92 -5.31 8.12
N TYR A 91 -6.52 -4.94 6.98
CA TYR A 91 -6.22 -3.69 6.29
C TYR A 91 -7.48 -2.95 5.93
N THR A 92 -7.45 -1.63 6.13
CA THR A 92 -8.30 -0.69 5.44
C THR A 92 -7.44 0.20 4.58
N TRP A 93 -7.95 0.66 3.44
CA TRP A 93 -7.20 1.53 2.56
C TRP A 93 -8.08 2.57 1.88
N THR A 94 -7.44 3.68 1.52
CA THR A 94 -8.02 4.72 0.66
C THR A 94 -7.10 4.94 -0.52
N ALA A 95 -7.65 5.36 -1.65
CA ALA A 95 -6.89 5.58 -2.87
C ALA A 95 -7.05 7.02 -3.36
N ALA A 96 -5.94 7.59 -3.84
CA ALA A 96 -5.88 8.87 -4.53
C ALA A 96 -5.45 8.64 -5.99
N TYR A 97 -6.24 9.15 -6.92
CA TYR A 97 -6.01 9.06 -8.35
C TYR A 97 -5.76 10.45 -8.93
N PRO A 98 -4.66 10.67 -9.68
CA PRO A 98 -4.47 11.93 -10.40
C PRO A 98 -5.50 12.08 -11.53
N ALA A 99 -5.68 13.29 -12.00
CA ALA A 99 -6.53 13.56 -13.16
C ALA A 99 -6.09 12.73 -14.37
N GLY A 100 -7.03 12.10 -15.05
CA GLY A 100 -6.79 11.20 -16.17
C GLY A 100 -6.61 9.72 -15.79
N LEU A 101 -6.55 9.37 -14.49
CA LEU A 101 -6.56 8.00 -14.02
C LEU A 101 -7.93 7.67 -13.41
N THR A 102 -8.61 6.64 -13.93
CA THR A 102 -9.98 6.26 -13.56
C THR A 102 -10.10 4.75 -13.35
N GLY A 103 -11.29 4.26 -12.96
CA GLY A 103 -11.62 2.83 -12.85
C GLY A 103 -11.39 2.21 -11.47
N GLY A 104 -10.62 2.84 -10.59
CA GLY A 104 -10.33 2.31 -9.26
C GLY A 104 -11.39 2.65 -8.20
N ALA A 105 -11.48 1.81 -7.16
CA ALA A 105 -12.26 2.10 -5.96
C ALA A 105 -11.56 3.14 -5.09
N ALA A 106 -12.30 4.07 -4.49
CA ALA A 106 -11.74 5.12 -3.64
C ALA A 106 -11.27 4.60 -2.27
N ASN A 107 -11.79 3.47 -1.80
CA ASN A 107 -11.42 2.83 -0.53
C ASN A 107 -11.81 1.35 -0.54
N GLY A 108 -11.32 0.60 0.43
CA GLY A 108 -11.67 -0.80 0.61
C GLY A 108 -11.03 -1.44 1.84
N VAL A 109 -11.17 -2.75 1.94
CA VAL A 109 -10.65 -3.59 3.02
C VAL A 109 -9.89 -4.79 2.44
N GLY A 110 -8.89 -5.30 3.18
CA GLY A 110 -8.08 -6.44 2.76
C GLY A 110 -7.19 -6.12 1.57
N ASN A 111 -7.06 -7.05 0.64
CA ASN A 111 -6.25 -6.90 -0.57
C ASN A 111 -6.75 -5.75 -1.43
N VAL A 112 -5.82 -5.05 -2.05
CA VAL A 112 -6.12 -4.03 -3.06
C VAL A 112 -6.17 -4.70 -4.42
N VAL A 113 -7.33 -4.60 -5.05
CA VAL A 113 -7.58 -5.16 -6.39
C VAL A 113 -8.27 -4.11 -7.25
N GLY A 114 -8.00 -4.10 -8.54
CA GLY A 114 -8.65 -3.17 -9.43
C GLY A 114 -8.17 -3.24 -10.87
N THR A 115 -8.79 -2.43 -11.69
CA THR A 115 -8.39 -2.15 -13.07
C THR A 115 -8.36 -0.63 -13.20
N LEU A 116 -7.23 -0.08 -13.58
CA LEU A 116 -7.04 1.37 -13.72
C LEU A 116 -6.90 1.72 -15.20
N VAL A 117 -7.60 2.76 -15.62
CA VAL A 117 -7.56 3.27 -16.99
C VAL A 117 -6.85 4.61 -17.00
N ASN A 118 -5.69 4.67 -17.64
CA ASN A 118 -4.93 5.89 -17.86
C ASN A 118 -5.31 6.51 -19.20
N GLN A 119 -6.06 7.60 -19.15
CA GLN A 119 -6.59 8.30 -20.32
C GLN A 119 -5.61 9.33 -20.91
N THR A 120 -4.39 9.40 -20.40
CA THR A 120 -3.34 10.32 -20.84
C THR A 120 -2.32 9.61 -21.73
N ASN A 121 -1.28 10.33 -22.11
CA ASN A 121 -0.13 9.77 -22.85
C ASN A 121 1.15 9.66 -22.01
N ILE A 122 1.06 9.85 -20.71
CA ILE A 122 2.18 9.73 -19.76
C ILE A 122 1.83 8.74 -18.64
N GLN A 123 2.83 8.20 -17.98
CA GLN A 123 2.64 7.35 -16.80
C GLN A 123 2.00 8.17 -15.66
N LEU A 124 0.97 7.62 -15.02
CA LEU A 124 0.32 8.17 -13.84
C LEU A 124 0.46 7.22 -12.64
N ASN A 125 0.43 7.76 -11.43
CA ASN A 125 0.58 7.00 -10.20
C ASN A 125 -0.70 7.03 -9.38
N ALA A 126 -1.33 5.86 -9.15
CA ALA A 126 -2.32 5.70 -8.10
C ALA A 126 -1.61 5.54 -6.75
N VAL A 127 -2.06 6.22 -5.71
CA VAL A 127 -1.49 6.14 -4.36
C VAL A 127 -2.53 5.59 -3.40
N PHE A 128 -2.24 4.42 -2.83
CA PHE A 128 -3.07 3.77 -1.82
C PHE A 128 -2.47 4.04 -0.44
N THR A 129 -3.25 4.66 0.46
CA THR A 129 -2.89 4.80 1.87
C THR A 129 -3.52 3.64 2.63
N VAL A 130 -2.70 2.76 3.17
CA VAL A 130 -3.09 1.52 3.84
C VAL A 130 -2.90 1.67 5.34
N THR A 131 -3.95 1.37 6.11
CA THR A 131 -3.92 1.35 7.57
C THR A 131 -4.01 -0.09 8.05
N PRO A 132 -2.94 -0.67 8.62
CA PRO A 132 -2.94 -2.02 9.16
C PRO A 132 -3.47 -2.05 10.59
N THR A 133 -4.18 -3.11 10.95
CA THR A 133 -4.63 -3.39 12.33
C THR A 133 -4.28 -4.82 12.67
N SER A 134 -3.52 -5.06 13.75
CA SER A 134 -3.10 -6.40 14.14
C SER A 134 -4.28 -7.32 14.47
N THR A 135 -4.10 -8.62 14.24
CA THR A 135 -5.06 -9.65 14.63
C THR A 135 -4.36 -10.72 15.48
N PRO A 136 -5.01 -11.17 16.59
CA PRO A 136 -6.34 -10.80 17.11
C PRO A 136 -6.36 -9.51 17.95
N ASP A 137 -5.24 -8.86 18.19
CA ASP A 137 -5.01 -7.89 19.28
C ASP A 137 -5.56 -6.48 19.01
N ILE A 138 -6.03 -6.20 17.79
CA ILE A 138 -6.69 -4.94 17.37
C ILE A 138 -5.81 -3.68 17.62
N CYS A 139 -4.49 -3.78 17.51
CA CYS A 139 -3.58 -2.65 17.61
C CYS A 139 -3.42 -2.00 16.22
N VAL A 140 -3.85 -0.74 16.09
CA VAL A 140 -3.73 0.00 14.82
C VAL A 140 -2.29 0.45 14.60
N GLY A 141 -1.71 0.05 13.46
CA GLY A 141 -0.39 0.49 13.03
C GLY A 141 -0.41 1.87 12.37
N THR A 142 0.78 2.39 12.07
CA THR A 142 0.91 3.64 11.32
C THR A 142 0.53 3.40 9.86
N PRO A 143 -0.31 4.25 9.25
CA PRO A 143 -0.58 4.15 7.82
C PRO A 143 0.69 4.25 6.97
N PHE A 144 0.73 3.50 5.88
CA PHE A 144 1.81 3.53 4.89
C PHE A 144 1.23 3.63 3.48
N THR A 145 2.05 3.99 2.50
CA THR A 145 1.59 4.18 1.12
C THR A 145 2.11 3.09 0.19
N VAL A 146 1.24 2.66 -0.72
CA VAL A 146 1.60 1.81 -1.86
C VAL A 146 1.28 2.57 -3.14
N THR A 147 2.30 2.82 -3.95
CA THR A 147 2.17 3.49 -5.24
C THR A 147 2.08 2.46 -6.36
N VAL A 148 1.07 2.60 -7.21
CA VAL A 148 0.87 1.79 -8.42
C VAL A 148 1.08 2.68 -9.64
N PRO A 149 2.22 2.58 -10.34
CA PRO A 149 2.44 3.28 -11.59
C PRO A 149 1.62 2.63 -12.70
N VAL A 150 0.91 3.43 -13.51
CA VAL A 150 0.06 2.97 -14.62
C VAL A 150 0.48 3.63 -15.92
N ASN A 151 1.02 2.83 -16.83
CA ASN A 151 1.33 3.28 -18.17
C ASN A 151 0.06 3.41 -19.02
N PRO A 152 -0.03 4.42 -19.89
CA PRO A 152 -1.11 4.49 -20.87
C PRO A 152 -0.96 3.38 -21.93
N GLU A 153 -2.07 2.94 -22.49
CA GLU A 153 -2.04 2.12 -23.69
C GLU A 153 -2.35 2.96 -24.93
N PRO A 154 -1.77 2.64 -26.12
CA PRO A 154 -2.08 3.33 -27.34
C PRO A 154 -3.51 2.99 -27.82
N VAL A 155 -4.30 4.01 -28.16
CA VAL A 155 -5.67 3.87 -28.64
C VAL A 155 -5.71 4.27 -30.12
N GLY A 156 -5.92 3.27 -31.00
CA GLY A 156 -6.03 3.49 -32.43
C GLY A 156 -7.47 3.75 -32.87
N ALA A 157 -7.63 4.52 -33.95
CA ALA A 157 -8.90 4.73 -34.63
C ALA A 157 -8.91 4.10 -36.03
N ASN A 158 -10.06 3.52 -36.41
CA ASN A 158 -10.22 3.04 -37.78
C ASN A 158 -10.22 4.23 -38.77
N SER A 159 -9.53 4.06 -39.88
CA SER A 159 -9.48 5.07 -40.94
C SER A 159 -9.59 4.44 -42.32
N ILE A 160 -10.01 5.23 -43.30
CA ILE A 160 -10.01 4.87 -44.71
C ILE A 160 -9.01 5.78 -45.41
N LYS A 161 -8.01 5.19 -46.07
CA LYS A 161 -7.00 5.94 -46.79
C LYS A 161 -7.48 6.32 -48.22
N ALA A 162 -6.77 7.24 -48.82
CA ALA A 162 -7.06 7.69 -50.19
C ALA A 162 -6.99 6.52 -51.20
N VAL A 163 -7.80 6.56 -52.22
CA VAL A 163 -7.80 5.62 -53.32
C VAL A 163 -6.45 5.68 -54.05
N VAL A 164 -5.90 4.50 -54.33
CA VAL A 164 -4.70 4.34 -55.16
C VAL A 164 -5.05 3.58 -56.44
N CYS A 165 -4.33 3.86 -57.53
CA CYS A 165 -4.49 3.12 -58.77
C CYS A 165 -3.79 1.76 -58.66
N SER A 166 -4.20 0.80 -59.56
CA SER A 166 -3.51 -0.46 -59.67
C SER A 166 -2.01 -0.20 -59.98
N ASP A 167 -1.15 -1.06 -59.39
CA ASP A 167 0.32 -0.97 -59.47
C ASP A 167 0.97 0.28 -58.89
N ALA A 168 0.18 1.20 -58.26
CA ALA A 168 0.72 2.36 -57.57
C ALA A 168 1.10 1.98 -56.12
N PRO A 169 2.29 2.39 -55.64
CA PRO A 169 2.67 2.17 -54.25
C PRO A 169 1.83 3.06 -53.31
N PHE A 170 1.53 2.56 -52.13
CA PHE A 170 0.98 3.36 -51.05
C PHE A 170 1.82 3.19 -49.78
N SER A 171 1.78 4.17 -48.92
CA SER A 171 2.37 4.11 -47.58
C SER A 171 1.51 4.91 -46.61
N PHE A 172 1.48 4.47 -45.38
CA PHE A 172 0.94 5.26 -44.26
C PHE A 172 1.67 4.85 -42.97
N ASP A 173 1.76 5.80 -42.04
CA ASP A 173 2.30 5.56 -40.72
C ASP A 173 1.13 5.25 -39.76
N PRO A 174 1.05 4.03 -39.17
CA PRO A 174 0.01 3.70 -38.22
C PRO A 174 0.02 4.58 -36.97
N GLN A 175 1.14 5.21 -36.62
CA GLN A 175 1.21 6.14 -35.47
C GLN A 175 0.26 7.34 -35.66
N ALA A 176 -0.02 7.73 -36.88
CA ALA A 176 -0.97 8.82 -37.20
C ALA A 176 -2.43 8.47 -36.81
N GLU A 177 -2.75 7.20 -36.62
CA GLU A 177 -4.08 6.73 -36.23
C GLU A 177 -4.20 6.58 -34.69
N ILE A 178 -3.13 6.81 -33.93
CA ILE A 178 -3.18 6.78 -32.45
C ILE A 178 -3.75 8.10 -31.93
N THR A 179 -4.95 8.03 -31.37
CA THR A 179 -5.74 9.20 -30.98
C THR A 179 -5.32 9.84 -29.66
N ASN A 180 -4.71 9.06 -28.75
CA ASN A 180 -4.24 9.55 -27.45
C ASN A 180 -2.75 9.94 -27.44
N GLY A 181 -2.08 9.92 -28.59
CA GLY A 181 -0.69 10.36 -28.73
C GLY A 181 0.36 9.47 -28.04
N VAL A 182 0.01 8.26 -27.62
CA VAL A 182 0.97 7.31 -27.03
C VAL A 182 1.88 6.75 -28.13
N PRO A 183 3.21 6.90 -28.02
CA PRO A 183 4.12 6.26 -28.97
C PRO A 183 3.99 4.73 -28.96
N ALA A 184 3.89 4.10 -30.13
CA ALA A 184 3.64 2.66 -30.24
C ALA A 184 4.52 2.01 -31.32
N SER A 185 4.72 0.72 -31.17
CA SER A 185 5.19 -0.16 -32.23
C SER A 185 4.01 -0.92 -32.82
N PHE A 186 4.11 -1.28 -34.11
CA PHE A 186 2.98 -1.84 -34.83
C PHE A 186 3.35 -3.18 -35.48
N SER A 187 2.44 -4.15 -35.37
CA SER A 187 2.38 -5.33 -36.21
C SER A 187 1.06 -5.31 -36.99
N TRP A 188 1.01 -5.81 -38.19
CA TRP A 188 -0.20 -5.82 -39.01
C TRP A 188 -0.37 -7.10 -39.80
N THR A 189 -1.59 -7.40 -40.14
CA THR A 189 -1.96 -8.47 -41.08
C THR A 189 -2.86 -7.91 -42.14
N ALA A 190 -2.82 -8.45 -43.34
CA ALA A 190 -3.70 -8.05 -44.42
C ALA A 190 -4.60 -9.21 -44.86
N VAL A 191 -5.86 -8.89 -45.16
CA VAL A 191 -6.81 -9.83 -45.79
C VAL A 191 -7.15 -9.27 -47.18
N TYR A 192 -6.93 -10.08 -48.19
CA TYR A 192 -7.30 -9.76 -49.55
C TYR A 192 -8.59 -10.47 -49.89
N PRO A 193 -9.57 -9.78 -50.52
CA PRO A 193 -10.75 -10.47 -51.05
C PRO A 193 -10.26 -11.55 -52.00
N GLY A 194 -10.76 -12.77 -51.83
CA GLY A 194 -10.46 -13.87 -52.75
C GLY A 194 -10.98 -13.51 -54.15
N GLY A 195 -10.10 -13.70 -55.14
CA GLY A 195 -10.51 -13.61 -56.54
C GLY A 195 -11.34 -14.78 -56.99
#